data_3bcbde2f83a6c25a4734a1e99e0697a3
#
_entry.id   3bcbde2f83a6c25a4734a1e99e0697a3
#
_cell.length_a   1.000
_cell.length_b   1.000
_cell.length_c   1.000
_cell.angle_alpha   90.00
_cell.angle_beta   90.00
_cell.angle_gamma   90.00
#
_symmetry.space_group_name_H-M   'P 1'
#
loop_
_entity.id
_entity.type
_entity.pdbx_description
1 polymer ?
#
loop_
_entity_poly.entity_id
_entity_poly.type
_entity_poly.pdbx_seq_one_letter_code
_entity_poly.pdbx_strand_id
1 'polypeptide(L)'
;VKSRRTSPLKGSAYDIFTELFPISEFLLNENLSFTIMLLEADELRIPPESIGRKKNRRGRLSVCDRIPTALIDEVNITCPEDWQKLIPCLMDEDYTTADLAAAANIPRQTAQVALSALQRGGVAVRTGKKRHAYTYRFYKDAATEQE
;
A
#
# COMPACT_ATOMS: atom_id res chain seq x y z
N VAL A 1 3.23 -18.08 27.20
CA VAL A 1 2.18 -17.79 26.20
C VAL A 1 0.91 -18.49 26.62
N LYS A 2 -0.17 -17.73 26.94
CA LYS A 2 -1.46 -18.32 27.38
C LYS A 2 -2.28 -18.85 26.21
N SER A 3 -2.16 -18.23 25.02
CA SER A 3 -2.82 -18.68 23.79
C SER A 3 -2.11 -18.11 22.56
N ARG A 4 -2.16 -18.83 21.45
CA ARG A 4 -1.70 -18.40 20.13
C ARG A 4 -2.84 -18.57 19.12
N ARG A 5 -3.07 -17.59 18.28
CA ARG A 5 -4.07 -17.65 17.19
C ARG A 5 -3.55 -16.92 15.97
N THR A 6 -3.92 -17.39 14.79
CA THR A 6 -3.65 -16.69 13.54
C THR A 6 -4.53 -15.44 13.43
N SER A 7 -3.93 -14.31 13.05
CA SER A 7 -4.68 -13.10 12.76
C SER A 7 -5.45 -13.25 11.43
N PRO A 8 -6.72 -12.83 11.37
CA PRO A 8 -7.44 -12.75 10.10
C PRO A 8 -6.99 -11.57 9.23
N LEU A 9 -6.25 -10.62 9.80
CA LEU A 9 -5.73 -9.47 9.07
C LEU A 9 -4.52 -9.90 8.25
N LYS A 10 -4.59 -9.62 6.94
CA LYS A 10 -3.48 -9.78 6.01
C LYS A 10 -3.11 -8.40 5.50
N GLY A 11 -1.81 -8.08 5.54
CA GLY A 11 -1.27 -6.89 4.90
C GLY A 11 -1.14 -7.07 3.39
N SER A 12 -1.02 -5.97 2.70
CA SER A 12 -0.81 -5.89 1.27
C SER A 12 0.28 -4.86 0.98
N ALA A 13 1.02 -5.01 -0.12
CA ALA A 13 1.99 -4.02 -0.55
C ALA A 13 1.36 -2.62 -0.75
N TYR A 14 0.07 -2.57 -1.02
CA TYR A 14 -0.67 -1.29 -1.17
C TYR A 14 -0.90 -0.54 0.14
N ASP A 15 -0.74 -1.17 1.30
CA ASP A 15 -0.89 -0.51 2.60
C ASP A 15 0.20 0.55 2.82
N ILE A 16 1.34 0.44 2.12
CA ILE A 16 2.42 1.41 2.14
C ILE A 16 1.98 2.81 1.67
N PHE A 17 0.95 2.90 0.81
CA PHE A 17 0.51 4.18 0.29
C PHE A 17 -0.07 5.12 1.36
N THR A 18 -0.53 4.58 2.49
CA THR A 18 -0.92 5.39 3.65
C THR A 18 0.28 6.15 4.21
N GLU A 19 1.44 5.50 4.25
CA GLU A 19 2.70 6.09 4.73
C GLU A 19 3.37 6.97 3.66
N LEU A 20 3.24 6.59 2.38
CA LEU A 20 3.81 7.35 1.27
C LEU A 20 3.00 8.60 0.91
N PHE A 21 1.74 8.68 1.30
CA PHE A 21 0.85 9.79 0.94
C PHE A 21 1.42 11.17 1.33
N PRO A 22 2.00 11.38 2.54
CA PRO A 22 2.60 12.66 2.92
C PRO A 22 3.81 13.07 2.07
N ILE A 23 4.53 12.10 1.51
CA ILE A 23 5.76 12.31 0.72
C ILE A 23 5.54 11.96 -0.76
N SER A 24 4.30 11.87 -1.20
CA SER A 24 3.97 11.41 -2.55
C SER A 24 4.56 12.26 -3.67
N GLU A 25 4.83 13.53 -3.44
CA GLU A 25 5.51 14.41 -4.39
C GLU A 25 6.95 13.98 -4.74
N PHE A 26 7.56 13.10 -3.94
CA PHE A 26 8.90 12.58 -4.17
C PHE A 26 8.93 11.19 -4.81
N LEU A 27 7.79 10.61 -5.20
CA LEU A 27 7.72 9.24 -5.74
C LEU A 27 8.50 9.06 -7.05
N LEU A 28 8.69 10.13 -7.81
CA LEU A 28 9.49 10.14 -9.05
C LEU A 28 10.89 10.71 -8.89
N ASN A 29 11.35 10.92 -7.65
CA ASN A 29 12.69 11.45 -7.41
C ASN A 29 13.74 10.37 -7.70
N GLU A 30 14.66 10.65 -8.62
CA GLU A 30 15.72 9.72 -9.06
C GLU A 30 16.69 9.31 -7.95
N ASN A 31 16.81 10.13 -6.90
CA ASN A 31 17.67 9.83 -5.76
C ASN A 31 16.96 9.05 -4.65
N LEU A 32 15.72 8.65 -4.88
CA LEU A 32 14.91 7.92 -3.92
C LEU A 32 14.54 6.53 -4.45
N SER A 33 14.80 5.52 -3.65
CA SER A 33 14.34 4.15 -3.92
C SER A 33 13.50 3.65 -2.75
N PHE A 34 12.56 2.76 -3.04
CA PHE A 34 11.68 2.16 -2.04
C PHE A 34 11.79 0.65 -2.13
N THR A 35 11.94 0.01 -0.98
CA THR A 35 11.80 -1.44 -0.84
C THR A 35 10.59 -1.71 0.04
N ILE A 36 9.57 -2.33 -0.52
CA ILE A 36 8.34 -2.72 0.19
C ILE A 36 8.46 -4.19 0.54
N MET A 37 8.60 -4.49 1.83
CA MET A 37 8.69 -5.85 2.33
C MET A 37 7.39 -6.27 3.00
N LEU A 38 6.81 -7.38 2.54
CA LEU A 38 5.67 -8.03 3.18
C LEU A 38 6.18 -9.11 4.11
N LEU A 39 5.97 -8.89 5.42
CA LEU A 39 6.50 -9.76 6.45
C LEU A 39 5.37 -10.50 7.17
N GLU A 40 5.60 -11.77 7.46
CA GLU A 40 4.88 -12.47 8.52
C GLU A 40 5.49 -12.09 9.85
N ALA A 41 4.65 -11.83 10.87
CA ALA A 41 5.12 -11.46 12.18
C ALA A 41 4.26 -12.04 13.29
N ASP A 42 4.90 -12.46 14.37
CA ASP A 42 4.25 -12.77 15.63
C ASP A 42 3.99 -11.48 16.41
N GLU A 43 2.73 -11.20 16.72
CA GLU A 43 2.33 -10.06 17.53
C GLU A 43 2.12 -10.47 18.98
N LEU A 44 2.98 -9.99 19.86
CA LEU A 44 2.88 -10.22 21.29
C LEU A 44 1.90 -9.24 21.94
N ARG A 45 0.89 -9.75 22.61
CA ARG A 45 -0.13 -8.97 23.31
C ARG A 45 -0.15 -9.28 24.78
N ILE A 46 -0.13 -8.25 25.61
CA ILE A 46 -0.16 -8.35 27.07
C ILE A 46 -1.25 -7.43 27.66
N PRO A 47 -1.68 -7.66 28.90
CA PRO A 47 -2.59 -6.76 29.60
C PRO A 47 -2.01 -5.33 29.63
N PRO A 48 -2.83 -4.28 29.41
CA PRO A 48 -2.35 -2.90 29.40
C PRO A 48 -1.64 -2.47 30.67
N GLU A 49 -2.09 -3.01 31.81
CA GLU A 49 -1.53 -2.74 33.13
C GLU A 49 -0.06 -3.18 33.25
N SER A 50 0.33 -4.24 32.52
CA SER A 50 1.70 -4.76 32.52
C SER A 50 2.71 -3.81 31.87
N ILE A 51 2.24 -2.81 31.11
CA ILE A 51 3.06 -1.79 30.45
C ILE A 51 2.72 -0.37 30.92
N GLY A 52 2.16 -0.24 32.13
CA GLY A 52 1.83 1.06 32.74
C GLY A 52 0.67 1.80 32.07
N ARG A 53 -0.09 1.16 31.19
CA ARG A 53 -1.27 1.75 30.53
C ARG A 53 -2.53 1.44 31.31
N LYS A 54 -3.46 2.40 31.37
CA LYS A 54 -4.77 2.17 32.03
C LYS A 54 -5.54 1.07 31.31
N LYS A 55 -6.19 0.21 32.10
CA LYS A 55 -7.12 -0.81 31.60
C LYS A 55 -8.20 -0.16 30.77
N ASN A 56 -8.36 -0.60 29.52
CA ASN A 56 -9.47 -0.12 28.70
C ASN A 56 -10.77 -0.85 29.12
N ARG A 57 -11.92 -0.18 28.94
CA ARG A 57 -13.25 -0.71 29.30
C ARG A 57 -13.58 -2.08 28.69
N ARG A 58 -12.90 -2.46 27.60
CA ARG A 58 -13.14 -3.72 26.88
C ARG A 58 -12.16 -4.84 27.21
N GLY A 59 -11.25 -4.65 28.17
CA GLY A 59 -10.26 -5.65 28.57
C GLY A 59 -9.34 -6.12 27.44
N ARG A 60 -9.17 -5.30 26.38
CA ARG A 60 -8.34 -5.67 25.22
C ARG A 60 -6.87 -5.68 25.60
N LEU A 61 -6.18 -6.75 25.20
CA LEU A 61 -4.73 -6.82 25.29
C LEU A 61 -4.09 -5.72 24.43
N SER A 62 -3.02 -5.13 24.93
CA SER A 62 -2.19 -4.17 24.18
C SER A 62 -1.10 -4.90 23.45
N VAL A 63 -0.79 -4.45 22.23
CA VAL A 63 0.39 -4.90 21.51
C VAL A 63 1.62 -4.42 22.27
N CYS A 64 2.48 -5.37 22.60
CA CYS A 64 3.75 -5.14 23.27
C CYS A 64 4.88 -5.12 22.26
N ASP A 65 4.88 -6.09 21.36
CA ASP A 65 5.94 -6.26 20.37
C ASP A 65 5.42 -6.96 19.12
N ARG A 66 6.17 -6.80 18.02
CA ARG A 66 5.97 -7.50 16.75
C ARG A 66 7.31 -8.06 16.29
N ILE A 67 7.40 -9.36 16.20
CA ILE A 67 8.62 -10.09 15.86
C ILE A 67 8.45 -10.62 14.43
N PRO A 68 9.19 -10.12 13.43
CA PRO A 68 9.18 -10.69 12.10
C PRO A 68 9.64 -12.13 12.12
N THR A 69 8.92 -13.02 11.44
CA THR A 69 9.19 -14.46 11.38
C THR A 69 9.54 -14.93 9.99
N ALA A 70 9.01 -14.30 8.95
CA ALA A 70 9.31 -14.63 7.56
C ALA A 70 9.14 -13.43 6.64
N LEU A 71 9.94 -13.37 5.58
CA LEU A 71 9.72 -12.49 4.42
C LEU A 71 8.81 -13.25 3.45
N ILE A 72 7.65 -12.67 3.15
CA ILE A 72 6.64 -13.26 2.26
C ILE A 72 6.82 -12.77 0.83
N ASP A 73 7.04 -11.44 0.69
CA ASP A 73 7.19 -10.81 -0.63
C ASP A 73 8.02 -9.54 -0.51
N GLU A 74 8.65 -9.13 -1.62
CA GLU A 74 9.45 -7.93 -1.71
C GLU A 74 9.24 -7.24 -3.05
N VAL A 75 8.94 -5.95 -3.02
CA VAL A 75 8.80 -5.12 -4.21
C VAL A 75 9.82 -3.99 -4.14
N ASN A 76 10.75 -3.96 -5.10
CA ASN A 76 11.76 -2.93 -5.23
C ASN A 76 11.34 -1.91 -6.29
N ILE A 77 11.34 -0.64 -5.91
CA ILE A 77 11.06 0.52 -6.73
C ILE A 77 12.34 1.35 -6.79
N THR A 78 13.06 1.26 -7.88
CA THR A 78 14.34 1.93 -8.10
C THR A 78 14.29 2.97 -9.23
N CYS A 79 13.26 2.89 -10.05
CA CYS A 79 12.98 3.83 -11.13
C CYS A 79 11.47 4.09 -11.24
N PRO A 80 11.05 5.16 -11.91
CA PRO A 80 9.63 5.49 -12.07
C PRO A 80 8.77 4.36 -12.65
N GLU A 81 9.32 3.58 -13.57
CA GLU A 81 8.63 2.48 -14.25
C GLU A 81 8.31 1.33 -13.27
N ASP A 82 9.10 1.18 -12.23
CA ASP A 82 8.89 0.12 -11.23
C ASP A 82 7.56 0.25 -10.47
N TRP A 83 6.97 1.45 -10.41
CA TRP A 83 5.63 1.64 -9.86
C TRP A 83 4.56 0.80 -10.56
N GLN A 84 4.81 0.41 -11.83
CA GLN A 84 3.93 -0.49 -12.59
C GLN A 84 3.79 -1.86 -11.93
N LYS A 85 4.79 -2.32 -11.16
CA LYS A 85 4.73 -3.58 -10.41
C LYS A 85 3.58 -3.61 -9.40
N LEU A 86 3.16 -2.45 -8.94
CA LEU A 86 2.02 -2.29 -8.02
C LEU A 86 0.68 -2.02 -8.75
N ILE A 87 0.68 -1.96 -10.09
CA ILE A 87 -0.53 -1.69 -10.90
C ILE A 87 -0.63 -2.79 -11.95
N PRO A 88 -1.07 -4.00 -11.57
CA PRO A 88 -0.84 -5.21 -12.36
C PRO A 88 -1.62 -5.32 -13.67
N CYS A 89 -2.63 -4.49 -13.92
CA CYS A 89 -3.61 -4.88 -14.91
C CYS A 89 -3.94 -3.85 -16.00
N LEU A 90 -3.43 -2.62 -15.97
CA LEU A 90 -4.11 -1.56 -16.73
C LEU A 90 -3.17 -0.51 -17.30
N MET A 91 -2.01 -0.93 -17.77
CA MET A 91 -0.97 0.00 -18.21
C MET A 91 -1.35 0.78 -19.47
N ASP A 92 -2.25 0.25 -20.30
CA ASP A 92 -2.63 0.86 -21.58
C ASP A 92 -4.07 1.38 -21.62
N GLU A 93 -4.87 1.11 -20.59
CA GLU A 93 -6.28 1.53 -20.51
C GLU A 93 -6.55 2.46 -19.34
N ASP A 94 -7.63 3.24 -19.47
CA ASP A 94 -8.12 4.06 -18.36
C ASP A 94 -8.82 3.19 -17.32
N TYR A 95 -8.41 3.29 -16.08
CA TYR A 95 -8.95 2.51 -14.96
C TYR A 95 -9.49 3.39 -13.85
N THR A 96 -10.44 2.86 -13.14
CA THR A 96 -11.04 3.51 -11.96
C THR A 96 -10.48 2.91 -10.66
N THR A 97 -10.78 3.55 -9.54
CA THR A 97 -10.48 2.99 -8.20
C THR A 97 -11.09 1.60 -8.00
N ALA A 98 -12.27 1.34 -8.59
CA ALA A 98 -12.91 0.03 -8.47
C ALA A 98 -12.17 -1.04 -9.29
N ASP A 99 -11.67 -0.68 -10.47
CA ASP A 99 -10.91 -1.59 -11.32
C ASP A 99 -9.59 -1.98 -10.64
N LEU A 100 -8.87 -1.02 -10.06
CA LEU A 100 -7.66 -1.32 -9.28
C LEU A 100 -7.96 -2.18 -8.06
N ALA A 101 -9.02 -1.88 -7.31
CA ALA A 101 -9.41 -2.64 -6.14
C ALA A 101 -9.71 -4.10 -6.49
N ALA A 102 -10.41 -4.34 -7.60
CA ALA A 102 -10.75 -5.68 -8.08
C ALA A 102 -9.50 -6.43 -8.56
N ALA A 103 -8.66 -5.79 -9.36
CA ALA A 103 -7.48 -6.41 -9.95
C ALA A 103 -6.41 -6.75 -8.91
N ALA A 104 -6.18 -5.87 -7.94
CA ALA A 104 -5.22 -6.08 -6.86
C ALA A 104 -5.81 -6.87 -5.67
N ASN A 105 -7.10 -7.19 -5.71
CA ASN A 105 -7.83 -7.84 -4.62
C ASN A 105 -7.65 -7.12 -3.26
N ILE A 106 -7.81 -5.80 -3.27
CA ILE A 106 -7.66 -4.93 -2.10
C ILE A 106 -8.96 -4.15 -1.81
N PRO A 107 -9.15 -3.66 -0.58
CA PRO A 107 -10.28 -2.80 -0.27
C PRO A 107 -10.29 -1.53 -1.14
N ARG A 108 -11.48 -1.09 -1.55
CA ARG A 108 -11.63 0.13 -2.37
C ARG A 108 -11.01 1.37 -1.73
N GLN A 109 -11.05 1.46 -0.40
CA GLN A 109 -10.42 2.57 0.33
C GLN A 109 -8.89 2.55 0.16
N THR A 110 -8.25 1.38 0.25
CA THR A 110 -6.81 1.23 0.01
C THR A 110 -6.46 1.60 -1.43
N ALA A 111 -7.23 1.15 -2.41
CA ALA A 111 -7.06 1.53 -3.82
C ALA A 111 -7.21 3.04 -4.04
N GLN A 112 -8.14 3.69 -3.33
CA GLN A 112 -8.33 5.14 -3.41
C GLN A 112 -7.12 5.91 -2.87
N VAL A 113 -6.58 5.49 -1.74
CA VAL A 113 -5.36 6.11 -1.16
C VAL A 113 -4.17 5.91 -2.09
N ALA A 114 -4.00 4.69 -2.62
CA ALA A 114 -2.92 4.37 -3.57
C ALA A 114 -2.99 5.27 -4.82
N LEU A 115 -4.15 5.33 -5.47
CA LEU A 115 -4.32 6.17 -6.67
C LEU A 115 -4.15 7.67 -6.38
N SER A 116 -4.60 8.12 -5.21
CA SER A 116 -4.40 9.52 -4.81
C SER A 116 -2.93 9.85 -4.59
N ALA A 117 -2.17 8.94 -3.98
CA ALA A 117 -0.73 9.10 -3.79
C ALA A 117 0.02 9.07 -5.13
N LEU A 118 -0.29 8.08 -5.98
CA LEU A 118 0.33 7.94 -7.30
C LEU A 118 0.01 9.13 -8.22
N GLN A 119 -1.22 9.63 -8.19
CA GLN A 119 -1.62 10.81 -8.96
C GLN A 119 -0.91 12.07 -8.46
N ARG A 120 -0.84 12.27 -7.16
CA ARG A 120 -0.14 13.41 -6.57
C ARG A 120 1.37 13.36 -6.83
N GLY A 121 1.95 12.16 -6.86
CA GLY A 121 3.35 11.91 -7.18
C GLY A 121 3.68 11.97 -8.68
N GLY A 122 2.68 12.16 -9.56
CA GLY A 122 2.89 12.19 -11.00
C GLY A 122 3.04 10.83 -11.68
N VAL A 123 2.96 9.74 -10.91
CA VAL A 123 3.04 8.37 -11.43
C VAL A 123 1.78 7.97 -12.20
N ALA A 124 0.63 8.47 -11.78
CA ALA A 124 -0.64 8.29 -12.48
C ALA A 124 -1.25 9.63 -12.86
N VAL A 125 -1.86 9.69 -14.04
CA VAL A 125 -2.53 10.89 -14.54
C VAL A 125 -4.03 10.65 -14.56
N ARG A 126 -4.80 11.63 -14.12
CA ARG A 126 -6.25 11.61 -14.24
C ARG A 126 -6.63 11.94 -15.68
N THR A 127 -7.31 11.01 -16.35
CA THR A 127 -7.70 11.16 -17.76
C THR A 127 -9.13 11.67 -17.95
N GLY A 128 -10.01 11.41 -16.98
CA GLY A 128 -11.40 11.85 -17.09
C GLY A 128 -12.32 11.31 -16.01
N LYS A 129 -13.56 11.04 -16.39
CA LYS A 129 -14.57 10.43 -15.53
C LYS A 129 -15.37 9.40 -16.32
N LYS A 130 -15.64 8.25 -15.68
CA LYS A 130 -16.58 7.23 -16.15
C LYS A 130 -17.76 7.22 -15.16
N ARG A 131 -18.92 7.78 -15.58
CA ARG A 131 -20.07 8.06 -14.70
C ARG A 131 -19.63 8.99 -13.55
N HIS A 132 -19.57 8.50 -12.32
CA HIS A 132 -19.22 9.27 -11.12
C HIS A 132 -17.79 9.00 -10.62
N ALA A 133 -17.05 8.06 -11.25
CA ALA A 133 -15.69 7.71 -10.86
C ALA A 133 -14.67 8.41 -11.76
N TYR A 134 -13.58 8.88 -11.15
CA TYR A 134 -12.44 9.36 -11.92
C TYR A 134 -11.72 8.19 -12.57
N THR A 135 -11.19 8.43 -13.78
CA THR A 135 -10.33 7.51 -14.52
C THR A 135 -8.89 7.98 -14.47
N TYR A 136 -7.99 7.02 -14.42
CA TYR A 136 -6.56 7.22 -14.28
C TYR A 136 -5.84 6.38 -15.32
N ARG A 137 -4.66 6.85 -15.72
CA ARG A 137 -3.72 6.11 -16.54
C ARG A 137 -2.32 6.25 -15.93
N PHE A 138 -1.51 5.21 -16.05
CA PHE A 138 -0.11 5.30 -15.68
C PHE A 138 0.60 6.28 -16.61
N TYR A 139 1.43 7.16 -16.05
CA TYR A 139 2.22 8.10 -16.84
C TYR A 139 3.37 7.32 -17.49
N LYS A 140 3.33 7.20 -18.84
CA LYS A 140 4.47 6.77 -19.63
C LYS A 140 5.16 8.04 -20.13
N ASP A 141 6.43 8.19 -19.85
CA ASP A 141 7.21 9.25 -20.50
C ASP A 141 7.13 9.04 -22.02
N ALA A 142 6.83 10.11 -22.74
CA ALA A 142 6.72 10.11 -24.21
C ALA A 142 8.05 9.77 -24.94
N ALA A 143 9.10 9.45 -24.19
CA ALA A 143 10.43 9.10 -24.71
C ALA A 143 10.53 7.67 -25.28
N THR A 144 9.54 6.80 -25.06
CA THR A 144 9.60 5.38 -25.50
C THR A 144 8.80 5.10 -26.79
N GLU A 145 8.18 6.11 -27.40
CA GLU A 145 7.44 5.93 -28.67
C GLU A 145 8.26 6.24 -29.94
N GLN A 146 9.58 6.20 -29.87
CA GLN A 146 10.44 6.32 -31.05
C GLN A 146 11.45 5.17 -31.11
N GLU A 147 10.98 3.97 -31.46
CA GLU A 147 11.75 2.95 -32.16
C GLU A 147 10.82 2.15 -33.09
#